data_55c40081d6c3c433e27da06580ebd914
#
_entry.id   55c40081d6c3c433e27da06580ebd914
#
_cell.length_a   1.000
_cell.length_b   1.000
_cell.length_c   1.000
_cell.angle_alpha   90.00
_cell.angle_beta   90.00
_cell.angle_gamma   90.00
#
_symmetry.space_group_name_H-M   'P 1'
#
loop_
_entity.id
_entity.type
_entity.pdbx_description
1 polymer ?
#
loop_
_entity_poly.entity_id
_entity_poly.type
_entity_poly.pdbx_seq_one_letter_code
_entity_poly.pdbx_strand_id
1 'polypeptide(L)'
;MSHSWDYDAIVIGSGPGGEGAAMGLVKQGVRVAVIERYHNVGGGCTHWGTIPSKALRHAVSRIIEFNQNPLYSDHSRLLRSSFADILNHADSVINQQTHMRQGFYERNHCEILQGNAHFVDEHTLALECH
;
A
#
# COMPACT_ATOMS: atom_id res chain seq x y z
N MET A 1 16.71 -12.25 34.91
CA MET A 1 16.02 -13.06 33.88
C MET A 1 15.86 -12.19 32.66
N SER A 2 16.55 -12.50 31.57
CA SER A 2 16.37 -11.76 30.32
C SER A 2 15.01 -12.19 29.75
N HIS A 3 14.02 -11.31 29.74
CA HIS A 3 12.81 -11.52 28.98
C HIS A 3 13.21 -11.54 27.50
N SER A 4 13.12 -12.71 26.88
CA SER A 4 13.30 -12.85 25.44
C SER A 4 11.96 -12.47 24.79
N TRP A 5 11.86 -11.23 24.32
CA TRP A 5 10.72 -10.79 23.53
C TRP A 5 10.82 -11.35 22.10
N ASP A 6 9.68 -11.68 21.49
CA ASP A 6 9.64 -12.12 20.08
C ASP A 6 10.09 -10.99 19.16
N TYR A 7 9.66 -9.76 19.44
CA TYR A 7 10.01 -8.53 18.73
C TYR A 7 10.36 -7.43 19.72
N ASP A 8 11.19 -6.50 19.29
CA ASP A 8 11.51 -5.31 20.08
C ASP A 8 10.43 -4.23 19.89
N ALA A 9 9.74 -4.26 18.73
CA ALA A 9 8.60 -3.40 18.43
C ALA A 9 7.60 -4.11 17.53
N ILE A 10 6.32 -3.83 17.73
CA ILE A 10 5.24 -4.28 16.85
C ILE A 10 4.47 -3.04 16.37
N VAL A 11 4.28 -2.94 15.06
CA VAL A 11 3.51 -1.88 14.42
C VAL A 11 2.15 -2.43 13.99
N ILE A 12 1.07 -1.82 14.42
CA ILE A 12 -0.29 -2.24 14.07
C ILE A 12 -0.77 -1.41 12.88
N GLY A 13 -0.90 -2.05 11.73
CA GLY A 13 -1.31 -1.45 10.46
C GLY A 13 -0.15 -1.10 9.55
N SER A 14 -0.28 -1.42 8.27
CA SER A 14 0.71 -1.20 7.21
C SER A 14 0.41 0.00 6.32
N GLY A 15 -0.42 0.93 6.78
CA GLY A 15 -0.62 2.21 6.10
C GLY A 15 0.64 3.06 6.11
N PRO A 16 0.64 4.25 5.47
CA PRO A 16 1.84 5.10 5.34
C PRO A 16 2.54 5.41 6.66
N GLY A 17 1.79 5.63 7.74
CA GLY A 17 2.36 5.87 9.07
C GLY A 17 3.04 4.63 9.64
N GLY A 18 2.39 3.45 9.56
CA GLY A 18 2.95 2.19 10.02
C GLY A 18 4.17 1.76 9.21
N GLU A 19 4.11 1.88 7.88
CA GLU A 19 5.26 1.62 7.01
C GLU A 19 6.46 2.50 7.38
N GLY A 20 6.22 3.81 7.56
CA GLY A 20 7.26 4.74 7.96
C GLY A 20 7.89 4.40 9.31
N ALA A 21 7.07 4.06 10.30
CA ALA A 21 7.53 3.64 11.63
C ALA A 21 8.35 2.34 11.55
N ALA A 22 7.82 1.31 10.90
CA ALA A 22 8.49 0.02 10.75
C ALA A 22 9.84 0.15 10.04
N MET A 23 9.87 0.83 8.89
CA MET A 23 11.11 1.04 8.13
C MET A 23 12.13 1.88 8.88
N GLY A 24 11.69 2.88 9.65
CA GLY A 24 12.55 3.68 10.51
C GLY A 24 13.24 2.86 11.60
N LEU A 25 12.50 1.97 12.24
CA LEU A 25 13.01 1.09 13.30
C LEU A 25 13.93 -0.01 12.75
N VAL A 26 13.53 -0.68 11.68
CA VAL A 26 14.34 -1.75 11.06
C VAL A 26 15.71 -1.24 10.61
N LYS A 27 15.77 -0.03 10.04
CA LYS A 27 17.06 0.58 9.65
C LYS A 27 17.99 0.88 10.82
N GLN A 28 17.47 0.91 12.05
CA GLN A 28 18.25 1.04 13.29
C GLN A 28 18.60 -0.32 13.91
N GLY A 29 18.30 -1.42 13.24
CA GLY A 29 18.59 -2.77 13.72
C GLY A 29 17.57 -3.31 14.74
N VAL A 30 16.42 -2.68 14.89
CA VAL A 30 15.33 -3.11 15.76
C VAL A 30 14.58 -4.27 15.10
N ARG A 31 14.28 -5.33 15.86
CA ARG A 31 13.43 -6.44 15.40
C ARG A 31 11.98 -6.02 15.40
N VAL A 32 11.41 -5.84 14.21
CA VAL A 32 10.05 -5.30 14.04
C VAL A 32 9.16 -6.30 13.33
N ALA A 33 7.94 -6.48 13.85
CA ALA A 33 6.83 -7.06 13.09
C ALA A 33 5.77 -5.99 12.79
N VAL A 34 5.08 -6.16 11.67
CA VAL A 34 3.91 -5.35 11.31
C VAL A 34 2.69 -6.25 11.31
N ILE A 35 1.64 -5.89 12.02
CA ILE A 35 0.37 -6.61 11.97
C ILE A 35 -0.55 -5.87 11.00
N GLU A 36 -1.06 -6.60 9.99
CA GLU A 36 -2.00 -6.05 9.01
C GLU A 36 -3.26 -6.92 8.95
N ARG A 37 -4.42 -6.29 9.15
CA ARG A 37 -5.70 -7.02 9.10
C ARG A 37 -6.20 -7.28 7.68
N TYR A 38 -5.80 -6.45 6.73
CA TYR A 38 -6.16 -6.61 5.32
C TYR A 38 -5.18 -7.56 4.63
N HIS A 39 -5.64 -8.31 3.65
CA HIS A 39 -4.80 -9.31 2.96
C HIS A 39 -3.62 -8.70 2.16
N ASN A 40 -3.65 -7.38 1.92
CA ASN A 40 -2.58 -6.65 1.25
C ASN A 40 -2.07 -5.50 2.13
N VAL A 41 -0.77 -5.27 2.11
CA VAL A 41 -0.14 -4.12 2.75
C VAL A 41 -0.46 -2.81 2.02
N GLY A 42 -0.34 -1.69 2.73
CA GLY A 42 -0.49 -0.34 2.16
C GLY A 42 -1.59 0.50 2.76
N GLY A 43 -2.51 -0.13 3.48
CA GLY A 43 -3.61 0.55 4.17
C GLY A 43 -4.59 1.29 3.26
N GLY A 44 -5.46 2.10 3.83
CA GLY A 44 -6.52 2.81 3.12
C GLY A 44 -6.02 3.78 2.04
N CYS A 45 -4.86 4.38 2.24
CA CYS A 45 -4.26 5.28 1.26
C CYS A 45 -3.97 4.56 -0.09
N THR A 46 -3.49 3.33 -0.03
CA THR A 46 -3.17 2.52 -1.21
C THR A 46 -4.41 1.93 -1.86
N HIS A 47 -5.34 1.39 -1.06
CA HIS A 47 -6.42 0.55 -1.58
C HIS A 47 -7.73 1.30 -1.83
N TRP A 48 -8.06 2.32 -1.03
CA TRP A 48 -9.39 2.96 -1.08
C TRP A 48 -9.39 4.48 -1.18
N GLY A 49 -8.24 5.12 -1.01
CA GLY A 49 -8.17 6.57 -0.88
C GLY A 49 -7.33 7.26 -1.95
N THR A 50 -6.17 7.72 -1.53
CA THR A 50 -5.35 8.66 -2.31
C THR A 50 -4.84 8.06 -3.62
N ILE A 51 -4.32 6.84 -3.61
CA ILE A 51 -3.71 6.24 -4.81
C ILE A 51 -4.76 5.93 -5.87
N PRO A 52 -5.88 5.25 -5.57
CA PRO A 52 -6.93 5.00 -6.56
C PRO A 52 -7.47 6.29 -7.19
N SER A 53 -7.79 7.30 -6.39
CA SER A 53 -8.37 8.55 -6.89
C SER A 53 -7.40 9.32 -7.78
N LYS A 54 -6.11 9.34 -7.45
CA LYS A 54 -5.08 9.95 -8.29
C LYS A 54 -4.83 9.18 -9.58
N ALA A 55 -4.85 7.84 -9.53
CA ALA A 55 -4.70 7.00 -10.71
C ALA A 55 -5.85 7.24 -11.71
N LEU A 56 -7.10 7.29 -11.21
CA LEU A 56 -8.27 7.63 -12.03
C LEU A 56 -8.14 9.02 -12.67
N ARG A 57 -7.85 10.03 -11.85
CA ARG A 57 -7.69 11.41 -12.33
C ARG A 57 -6.58 11.51 -13.37
N HIS A 58 -5.44 10.85 -13.14
CA HIS A 58 -4.32 10.88 -14.07
C HIS A 58 -4.68 10.25 -15.41
N ALA A 59 -5.35 9.09 -15.43
CA ALA A 59 -5.79 8.43 -16.65
C ALA A 59 -6.74 9.32 -17.46
N VAL A 60 -7.74 9.94 -16.82
CA VAL A 60 -8.67 10.86 -17.47
C VAL A 60 -7.94 12.09 -18.01
N SER A 61 -7.02 12.69 -17.23
CA SER A 61 -6.27 13.86 -17.67
C SER A 61 -5.42 13.58 -18.90
N ARG A 62 -4.82 12.38 -19.01
CA ARG A 62 -4.02 11.99 -20.18
C ARG A 62 -4.87 11.82 -21.45
N ILE A 63 -6.09 11.30 -21.33
CA ILE A 63 -7.04 11.18 -22.44
C ILE A 63 -7.44 12.58 -22.93
N ILE A 64 -7.76 13.48 -22.01
CA ILE A 64 -8.14 14.86 -22.35
C ILE A 64 -6.97 15.59 -23.01
N GLU A 65 -5.77 15.51 -22.43
CA GLU A 65 -4.54 16.12 -22.98
C GLU A 65 -4.26 15.64 -24.40
N PHE A 66 -4.35 14.33 -24.65
CA PHE A 66 -4.16 13.77 -25.98
C PHE A 66 -5.18 14.33 -26.97
N ASN A 67 -6.47 14.35 -26.60
CA ASN A 67 -7.54 14.82 -27.49
C ASN A 67 -7.48 16.33 -27.76
N GLN A 68 -6.88 17.11 -26.87
CA GLN A 68 -6.73 18.57 -27.02
C GLN A 68 -5.41 18.98 -27.65
N ASN A 69 -4.47 18.06 -27.85
CA ASN A 69 -3.14 18.39 -28.36
C ASN A 69 -3.21 18.62 -29.89
N PRO A 70 -2.80 19.83 -30.37
CA PRO A 70 -2.82 20.14 -31.80
C PRO A 70 -1.97 19.19 -32.68
N LEU A 71 -0.95 18.54 -32.11
CA LEU A 71 -0.11 17.57 -32.83
C LEU A 71 -0.91 16.32 -33.25
N TYR A 72 -2.02 16.04 -32.57
CA TYR A 72 -2.86 14.86 -32.82
C TYR A 72 -4.25 15.24 -33.39
N SER A 73 -4.49 16.53 -33.62
CA SER A 73 -5.82 17.04 -34.08
C SER A 73 -6.22 16.60 -35.48
N ASP A 74 -5.27 16.10 -36.27
CA ASP A 74 -5.51 15.62 -37.63
C ASP A 74 -6.04 14.17 -37.69
N HIS A 75 -6.15 13.52 -36.53
CA HIS A 75 -6.75 12.21 -36.43
C HIS A 75 -8.26 12.34 -36.23
N SER A 76 -9.04 11.89 -37.23
CA SER A 76 -10.49 11.92 -37.22
C SER A 76 -11.18 11.11 -36.10
N ARG A 77 -10.42 10.58 -35.16
CA ARG A 77 -10.89 9.81 -34.03
C ARG A 77 -10.36 10.36 -32.71
N LEU A 78 -11.25 10.88 -31.86
CA LEU A 78 -10.98 11.12 -30.48
C LEU A 78 -10.61 9.82 -29.76
N LEU A 79 -9.55 9.86 -28.95
CA LEU A 79 -9.24 8.76 -28.05
C LEU A 79 -10.39 8.63 -27.04
N ARG A 80 -11.01 7.47 -27.01
CA ARG A 80 -12.09 7.13 -26.06
C ARG A 80 -11.67 5.91 -25.27
N SER A 81 -11.95 5.94 -24.00
CA SER A 81 -11.78 4.80 -23.10
C SER A 81 -13.06 4.59 -22.32
N SER A 82 -13.42 3.34 -22.08
CA SER A 82 -14.56 3.04 -21.23
C SER A 82 -14.20 3.32 -19.76
N PHE A 83 -15.21 3.54 -18.93
CA PHE A 83 -14.99 3.67 -17.48
C PHE A 83 -14.35 2.40 -16.90
N ALA A 84 -14.73 1.22 -17.40
CA ALA A 84 -14.14 -0.05 -17.01
C ALA A 84 -12.62 -0.11 -17.29
N ASP A 85 -12.17 0.40 -18.45
CA ASP A 85 -10.73 0.43 -18.79
C ASP A 85 -9.97 1.35 -17.84
N ILE A 86 -10.56 2.49 -17.48
CA ILE A 86 -9.97 3.44 -16.54
C ILE A 86 -9.87 2.82 -15.14
N LEU A 87 -10.90 2.09 -14.69
CA LEU A 87 -10.86 1.34 -13.43
C LEU A 87 -9.78 0.25 -13.45
N ASN A 88 -9.71 -0.55 -14.50
CA ASN A 88 -8.70 -1.59 -14.65
C ASN A 88 -7.27 -1.01 -14.60
N HIS A 89 -7.07 0.17 -15.18
CA HIS A 89 -5.80 0.87 -15.08
C HIS A 89 -5.50 1.28 -13.63
N ALA A 90 -6.49 1.81 -12.90
CA ALA A 90 -6.31 2.16 -11.48
C ALA A 90 -5.97 0.92 -10.64
N ASP A 91 -6.63 -0.20 -10.87
CA ASP A 91 -6.35 -1.47 -10.19
C ASP A 91 -4.92 -1.96 -10.47
N SER A 92 -4.43 -1.80 -11.69
CA SER A 92 -3.04 -2.14 -12.03
C SER A 92 -2.04 -1.29 -11.25
N VAL A 93 -2.32 0.00 -11.06
CA VAL A 93 -1.49 0.91 -10.24
C VAL A 93 -1.51 0.49 -8.77
N ILE A 94 -2.68 0.14 -8.22
CA ILE A 94 -2.82 -0.34 -6.84
C ILE A 94 -1.99 -1.61 -6.66
N ASN A 95 -2.10 -2.58 -7.56
CA ASN A 95 -1.34 -3.82 -7.51
C ASN A 95 0.17 -3.57 -7.56
N GLN A 96 0.63 -2.69 -8.43
CA GLN A 96 2.04 -2.31 -8.51
C GLN A 96 2.54 -1.68 -7.21
N GLN A 97 1.75 -0.78 -6.61
CA GLN A 97 2.07 -0.16 -5.32
C GLN A 97 2.11 -1.19 -4.18
N THR A 98 1.19 -2.14 -4.18
CA THR A 98 1.15 -3.22 -3.19
C THR A 98 2.40 -4.09 -3.26
N HIS A 99 2.78 -4.55 -4.46
CA HIS A 99 3.99 -5.34 -4.67
C HIS A 99 5.26 -4.59 -4.26
N MET A 100 5.34 -3.31 -4.59
CA MET A 100 6.49 -2.48 -4.22
C MET A 100 6.62 -2.39 -2.68
N ARG A 101 5.51 -2.17 -1.96
CA ARG A 101 5.49 -2.08 -0.50
C ARG A 101 5.80 -3.42 0.16
N GLN A 102 5.23 -4.51 -0.36
CA GLN A 102 5.56 -5.86 0.08
C GLN A 102 7.08 -6.10 -0.03
N GLY A 103 7.68 -5.73 -1.15
CA GLY A 103 9.11 -5.83 -1.36
C GLY A 103 9.95 -4.96 -0.40
N PHE A 104 9.42 -3.86 0.14
CA PHE A 104 10.12 -3.09 1.18
C PHE A 104 10.23 -3.89 2.47
N TYR A 105 9.16 -4.52 2.91
CA TYR A 105 9.17 -5.35 4.12
C TYR A 105 10.09 -6.56 3.96
N GLU A 106 10.00 -7.26 2.84
CA GLU A 106 10.83 -8.45 2.55
C GLU A 106 12.33 -8.12 2.52
N ARG A 107 12.73 -7.09 1.78
CA ARG A 107 14.15 -6.70 1.69
C ARG A 107 14.75 -6.21 3.00
N ASN A 108 13.92 -5.70 3.89
CA ASN A 108 14.35 -5.22 5.20
C ASN A 108 14.13 -6.25 6.31
N HIS A 109 13.74 -7.49 5.97
CA HIS A 109 13.47 -8.56 6.94
C HIS A 109 12.46 -8.16 8.03
N CYS A 110 11.49 -7.33 7.65
CA CYS A 110 10.40 -6.94 8.52
C CYS A 110 9.23 -7.91 8.30
N GLU A 111 8.89 -8.67 9.32
CA GLU A 111 7.84 -9.66 9.23
C GLU A 111 6.45 -9.02 9.21
N ILE A 112 5.58 -9.53 8.32
CA ILE A 112 4.18 -9.12 8.27
C ILE A 112 3.34 -10.27 8.82
N LEU A 113 2.62 -9.98 9.90
CA LEU A 113 1.70 -10.88 10.55
C LEU A 113 0.27 -10.50 10.16
N GLN A 114 -0.45 -11.41 9.54
CA GLN A 114 -1.79 -11.13 9.05
C GLN A 114 -2.85 -11.46 10.09
N GLY A 115 -3.71 -10.50 10.40
CA GLY A 115 -4.81 -10.66 11.34
C GLY A 115 -5.19 -9.38 12.07
N ASN A 116 -6.16 -9.49 12.96
CA ASN A 116 -6.54 -8.43 13.88
C ASN A 116 -5.74 -8.54 15.18
N ALA A 117 -5.11 -7.43 15.57
CA ALA A 117 -4.37 -7.35 16.82
C ALA A 117 -5.22 -6.73 17.93
N HIS A 118 -5.10 -7.27 19.13
CA HIS A 118 -5.62 -6.63 20.34
C HIS A 118 -4.64 -6.82 21.51
N PHE A 119 -4.60 -5.85 22.43
CA PHE A 119 -3.76 -5.91 23.59
C PHE A 119 -4.29 -6.92 24.61
N VAL A 120 -3.44 -7.83 25.05
CA VAL A 120 -3.69 -8.73 26.18
C VAL A 120 -3.19 -8.08 27.47
N ASP A 121 -1.99 -7.51 27.41
CA ASP A 121 -1.35 -6.73 28.45
C ASP A 121 -0.42 -5.67 27.84
N GLU A 122 0.37 -4.99 28.68
CA GLU A 122 1.27 -3.91 28.25
C GLU A 122 2.41 -4.35 27.30
N HIS A 123 2.69 -5.67 27.24
CA HIS A 123 3.77 -6.25 26.47
C HIS A 123 3.34 -7.36 25.52
N THR A 124 2.04 -7.72 25.52
CA THR A 124 1.53 -8.85 24.77
C THR A 124 0.37 -8.45 23.89
N LEU A 125 0.47 -8.81 22.60
CA LEU A 125 -0.62 -8.72 21.65
C LEU A 125 -1.12 -10.12 21.30
N ALA A 126 -2.43 -10.28 21.21
CA ALA A 126 -3.04 -11.44 20.58
C ALA A 126 -3.37 -11.11 19.12
N LEU A 127 -3.17 -12.09 18.27
CA LEU A 127 -3.44 -12.01 16.83
C LEU A 127 -4.56 -12.98 16.47
N GLU A 128 -5.67 -12.46 15.98
CA GLU A 128 -6.77 -13.24 15.43
C GLU A 128 -6.61 -13.34 13.92
N CYS A 129 -6.27 -14.55 13.44
CA CYS A 129 -6.21 -14.84 12.00
C CYS A 129 -7.62 -15.04 11.44
N HIS A 130 -7.87 -14.54 10.23
CA HIS A 130 -9.13 -14.74 9.50
C HIS A 130 -9.14 -16.05 8.72
#